data_d8fb783c923d531a9d7df323122185fc
#
_entry.id   d8fb783c923d531a9d7df323122185fc
#
_cell.length_a   1.000
_cell.length_b   1.000
_cell.length_c   1.000
_cell.angle_alpha   90.00
_cell.angle_beta   90.00
_cell.angle_gamma   90.00
#
_symmetry.space_group_name_H-M   'P 1'
#
loop_
_entity.id
_entity.type
_entity.pdbx_description
1 polymer ?
#
loop_
_entity_poly.entity_id
_entity_poly.type
_entity_poly.pdbx_seq_one_letter_code
_entity_poly.pdbx_strand_id
1 'polypeptide(L)'
;MEVLLTSGPNDTALTWGCYPMVPYAGRVRSGVVRFDNVEHQLPLTLPPHAAHGTAFAQSWNVVDASASRIELFTDLGSHWPFGGSVSHRIELKDDHVNLELRVTAGDHAMPAQVGWHPWFCKPSRTSLIFESMLQRDEHGIATSRCVQTDATNVDDCFV
;
A
#
# COMPACT_ATOMS: atom_id res chain seq x y z
N MET A 1 -7.08 24.21 3.18
CA MET A 1 -7.15 23.22 4.29
C MET A 1 -6.32 22.03 3.86
N GLU A 2 -5.37 21.63 4.67
CA GLU A 2 -4.55 20.44 4.40
C GLU A 2 -5.30 19.19 4.86
N VAL A 3 -5.44 18.20 3.99
CA VAL A 3 -6.16 16.94 4.29
C VAL A 3 -5.19 15.83 4.63
N LEU A 4 -4.07 15.77 3.92
CA LEU A 4 -3.01 14.79 4.12
C LEU A 4 -1.79 15.46 4.72
N LEU A 5 -1.10 14.78 5.61
CA LEU A 5 0.20 15.19 6.10
C LEU A 5 1.21 15.10 4.96
N THR A 6 1.91 16.20 4.68
CA THR A 6 3.00 16.23 3.71
C THR A 6 4.33 16.27 4.45
N SER A 7 5.28 15.50 3.96
CA SER A 7 6.62 15.42 4.54
C SER A 7 7.57 16.38 3.84
N GLY A 8 8.65 16.77 4.53
CA GLY A 8 9.72 17.56 3.95
C GLY A 8 10.58 16.73 2.99
N PRO A 9 11.45 17.38 2.20
CA PRO A 9 12.25 16.72 1.17
C PRO A 9 13.26 15.69 1.71
N ASN A 10 13.51 15.68 3.02
CA ASN A 10 14.44 14.76 3.67
C ASN A 10 13.73 13.59 4.37
N ASP A 11 12.42 13.52 4.30
CA ASP A 11 11.64 12.46 4.91
C ASP A 11 11.58 11.22 3.99
N THR A 12 11.30 10.08 4.58
CA THR A 12 11.17 8.83 3.82
C THR A 12 9.85 8.78 3.07
N ALA A 13 9.78 8.04 1.98
CA ALA A 13 8.55 7.80 1.24
C ALA A 13 7.41 7.24 2.13
N LEU A 14 7.74 6.53 3.20
CA LEU A 14 6.79 5.96 4.16
C LEU A 14 6.04 6.99 5.01
N THR A 15 6.51 8.24 5.04
CA THR A 15 5.88 9.33 5.81
C THR A 15 5.20 10.37 4.92
N TRP A 16 5.07 10.09 3.61
CA TRP A 16 4.42 10.99 2.67
C TRP A 16 2.92 10.73 2.57
N GLY A 17 2.17 11.79 2.64
CA GLY A 17 0.71 11.94 2.66
C GLY A 17 -0.17 10.76 2.23
N CYS A 18 0.10 10.13 1.09
CA CYS A 18 -0.58 8.92 0.64
C CYS A 18 0.30 8.18 -0.36
N TYR A 19 0.93 7.10 0.05
CA TYR A 19 1.76 6.31 -0.85
C TYR A 19 1.10 4.98 -1.24
N PRO A 20 1.37 4.46 -2.45
CA PRO A 20 0.85 3.17 -2.89
C PRO A 20 1.63 2.02 -2.24
N MET A 21 0.91 1.04 -1.71
CA MET A 21 1.46 -0.23 -1.24
C MET A 21 1.30 -1.25 -2.36
N VAL A 22 2.39 -1.49 -3.11
CA VAL A 22 2.40 -2.34 -4.31
C VAL A 22 3.72 -3.13 -4.35
N PRO A 23 3.69 -4.41 -4.71
CA PRO A 23 2.58 -5.27 -5.10
C PRO A 23 1.87 -5.96 -3.93
N TYR A 24 2.21 -5.63 -2.70
CA TYR A 24 1.52 -6.14 -1.51
C TYR A 24 1.32 -5.05 -0.47
N ALA A 25 0.17 -5.07 0.20
CA ALA A 25 -0.16 -4.23 1.33
C ALA A 25 0.11 -4.97 2.64
N GLY A 26 0.33 -4.23 3.73
CA GLY A 26 0.59 -4.81 5.04
C GLY A 26 1.96 -5.46 5.16
N ARG A 27 2.08 -6.45 6.05
CA ARG A 27 3.35 -7.10 6.39
C ARG A 27 3.41 -8.54 5.90
N VAL A 28 4.57 -8.93 5.38
CA VAL A 28 4.91 -10.32 5.02
C VAL A 28 5.92 -10.85 6.05
N ARG A 29 5.52 -11.91 6.78
CA ARG A 29 6.32 -12.49 7.85
C ARG A 29 7.69 -12.92 7.34
N SER A 30 8.74 -12.43 8.00
CA SER A 30 10.15 -12.68 7.65
C SER A 30 10.49 -12.41 6.18
N GLY A 31 9.63 -11.66 5.48
CA GLY A 31 9.77 -11.40 4.05
C GLY A 31 9.59 -12.63 3.16
N VAL A 32 9.02 -13.72 3.64
CA VAL A 32 8.85 -14.95 2.86
C VAL A 32 7.45 -15.00 2.26
N VAL A 33 7.35 -14.98 0.95
CA VAL A 33 6.12 -15.23 0.21
C VAL A 33 6.16 -16.60 -0.47
N ARG A 34 5.08 -17.36 -0.35
CA ARG A 34 4.94 -18.66 -1.01
C ARG A 34 3.94 -18.55 -2.16
N PHE A 35 4.38 -18.93 -3.33
CA PHE A 35 3.54 -18.96 -4.52
C PHE A 35 3.95 -20.13 -5.42
N ASP A 36 2.97 -20.89 -5.92
CA ASP A 36 3.18 -22.11 -6.72
C ASP A 36 4.16 -23.11 -6.08
N ASN A 37 4.04 -23.30 -4.75
CA ASN A 37 4.90 -24.19 -3.93
C ASN A 37 6.39 -23.76 -3.89
N VAL A 38 6.71 -22.53 -4.32
CA VAL A 38 8.06 -21.95 -4.24
C VAL A 38 8.06 -20.84 -3.19
N GLU A 39 9.12 -20.82 -2.38
CA GLU A 39 9.38 -19.72 -1.44
C GLU A 39 10.24 -18.66 -2.11
N HIS A 40 9.84 -17.41 -1.95
CA HIS A 40 10.56 -16.25 -2.44
C HIS A 40 10.86 -15.31 -1.28
N GLN A 41 12.11 -14.85 -1.19
CA GLN A 41 12.53 -13.88 -0.19
C GLN A 41 12.37 -12.46 -0.71
N LEU A 42 11.62 -11.66 0.03
CA LEU A 42 11.45 -10.22 -0.21
C LEU A 42 12.44 -9.42 0.63
N PRO A 43 12.78 -8.19 0.20
CA PRO A 43 13.54 -7.26 1.02
C PRO A 43 12.83 -6.96 2.35
N LEU A 44 13.57 -6.96 3.44
CA LEU A 44 13.04 -6.66 4.77
C LEU A 44 12.96 -5.14 4.95
N THR A 45 11.91 -4.54 4.41
CA THR A 45 11.68 -3.08 4.46
C THR A 45 11.28 -2.58 5.86
N LEU A 46 10.82 -3.49 6.72
CA LEU A 46 10.51 -3.25 8.13
C LEU A 46 10.99 -4.45 8.97
N PRO A 47 12.31 -4.60 9.23
CA PRO A 47 12.85 -5.77 9.90
C PRO A 47 12.14 -6.11 11.23
N PRO A 48 11.86 -7.41 11.49
CA PRO A 48 12.27 -8.59 10.74
C PRO A 48 11.31 -8.98 9.58
N HIS A 49 10.48 -8.09 9.11
CA HIS A 49 9.45 -8.34 8.10
C HIS A 49 9.66 -7.50 6.84
N ALA A 50 9.06 -7.93 5.73
CA ALA A 50 8.80 -7.06 4.60
C ALA A 50 7.45 -6.33 4.81
N ALA A 51 7.33 -5.08 4.36
CA ALA A 51 6.10 -4.30 4.51
C ALA A 51 5.85 -3.38 3.31
N HIS A 52 4.58 -3.23 2.97
CA HIS A 52 4.03 -2.21 2.08
C HIS A 52 4.51 -2.23 0.63
N GLY A 53 5.00 -3.38 0.18
CA GLY A 53 5.46 -3.54 -1.20
C GLY A 53 6.88 -3.04 -1.42
N THR A 54 7.23 -2.90 -2.69
CA THR A 54 8.56 -2.48 -3.14
C THR A 54 8.52 -1.20 -3.97
N ALA A 55 7.35 -0.87 -4.53
CA ALA A 55 7.21 0.23 -5.48
C ALA A 55 7.19 1.64 -4.84
N PHE A 56 6.92 1.77 -3.53
CA PHE A 56 6.91 3.07 -2.85
C PHE A 56 8.30 3.74 -2.80
N ALA A 57 9.38 2.96 -2.87
CA ALA A 57 10.76 3.44 -2.83
C ALA A 57 11.40 3.55 -4.22
N GLN A 58 10.62 3.40 -5.29
CA GLN A 58 11.12 3.47 -6.66
C GLN A 58 10.73 4.80 -7.31
N SER A 59 11.45 5.16 -8.37
CA SER A 59 11.04 6.25 -9.25
C SER A 59 9.92 5.81 -10.17
N TRP A 60 8.93 6.69 -10.37
CA TRP A 60 7.82 6.47 -11.28
C TRP A 60 7.93 7.43 -12.47
N ASN A 61 7.65 6.90 -13.64
CA ASN A 61 7.60 7.70 -14.87
C ASN A 61 6.21 8.33 -15.03
N VAL A 62 6.16 9.61 -15.39
CA VAL A 62 4.92 10.25 -15.79
C VAL A 62 4.59 9.82 -17.21
N VAL A 63 3.46 9.13 -17.38
CA VAL A 63 2.97 8.65 -18.68
C VAL A 63 2.04 9.67 -19.32
N ASP A 64 1.18 10.28 -18.51
CA ASP A 64 0.25 11.33 -18.93
C ASP A 64 0.01 12.31 -17.79
N ALA A 65 -0.17 13.59 -18.11
CA ALA A 65 -0.49 14.62 -17.14
C ALA A 65 -1.33 15.74 -17.73
N SER A 66 -2.27 16.23 -16.95
CA SER A 66 -3.10 17.40 -17.22
C SER A 66 -3.27 18.25 -15.96
N ALA A 67 -4.08 19.29 -16.00
CA ALA A 67 -4.35 20.14 -14.84
C ALA A 67 -5.01 19.39 -13.66
N SER A 68 -5.75 18.30 -13.93
CA SER A 68 -6.53 17.57 -12.92
C SER A 68 -6.25 16.07 -12.90
N ARG A 69 -5.33 15.58 -13.71
CA ARG A 69 -5.02 14.14 -13.78
C ARG A 69 -3.55 13.92 -13.99
N ILE A 70 -3.01 12.89 -13.36
CA ILE A 70 -1.68 12.36 -13.63
C ILE A 70 -1.77 10.84 -13.71
N GLU A 71 -1.01 10.25 -14.61
CA GLU A 71 -0.80 8.81 -14.72
C GLU A 71 0.69 8.51 -14.61
N LEU A 72 1.02 7.65 -13.64
CA LEU A 72 2.36 7.25 -13.30
C LEU A 72 2.53 5.76 -13.60
N PHE A 73 3.73 5.36 -13.98
CA PHE A 73 4.07 3.98 -14.31
C PHE A 73 5.44 3.63 -13.76
N THR A 74 5.59 2.39 -13.25
CA THR A 74 6.90 1.79 -12.97
C THR A 74 6.84 0.27 -13.11
N ASP A 75 7.98 -0.33 -13.45
CA ASP A 75 8.17 -1.77 -13.31
C ASP A 75 8.33 -2.13 -11.83
N LEU A 76 7.89 -3.34 -11.44
CA LEU A 76 7.98 -3.80 -10.05
C LEU A 76 9.44 -4.08 -9.62
N GLY A 77 10.35 -4.07 -10.58
CA GLY A 77 11.79 -4.10 -10.36
C GLY A 77 12.32 -5.44 -9.84
N SER A 78 13.62 -5.46 -9.57
CA SER A 78 14.34 -6.67 -9.14
C SER A 78 14.01 -7.13 -7.71
N HIS A 79 13.36 -6.28 -6.92
CA HIS A 79 12.97 -6.60 -5.54
C HIS A 79 11.65 -7.38 -5.45
N TRP A 80 10.94 -7.52 -6.59
CA TRP A 80 9.77 -8.35 -6.71
C TRP A 80 10.06 -9.55 -7.62
N PRO A 81 10.08 -10.79 -7.09
CA PRO A 81 10.61 -11.95 -7.80
C PRO A 81 9.76 -12.43 -8.99
N PHE A 82 8.58 -11.86 -9.18
CA PHE A 82 7.65 -12.29 -10.22
C PHE A 82 7.62 -11.35 -11.44
N GLY A 83 8.37 -10.23 -11.40
CA GLY A 83 8.29 -9.22 -12.44
C GLY A 83 6.96 -8.48 -12.49
N GLY A 84 6.62 -7.92 -13.65
CA GLY A 84 5.39 -7.16 -13.84
C GLY A 84 5.57 -5.67 -13.64
N SER A 85 4.45 -4.95 -13.70
CA SER A 85 4.43 -3.49 -13.65
C SER A 85 3.22 -2.95 -12.91
N VAL A 86 3.25 -1.67 -12.60
CA VAL A 86 2.13 -0.97 -11.97
C VAL A 86 1.93 0.39 -12.60
N SER A 87 0.66 0.75 -12.84
CA SER A 87 0.26 2.13 -13.12
C SER A 87 -0.56 2.68 -11.96
N HIS A 88 -0.39 3.98 -11.70
CA HIS A 88 -1.13 4.73 -10.69
C HIS A 88 -1.72 5.97 -11.34
N ARG A 89 -3.05 6.00 -11.43
CA ARG A 89 -3.79 7.17 -11.90
C ARG A 89 -4.36 7.93 -10.73
N ILE A 90 -4.13 9.23 -10.72
CA ILE A 90 -4.67 10.18 -9.73
C ILE A 90 -5.48 11.20 -10.51
N GLU A 91 -6.74 11.37 -10.17
CA GLU A 91 -7.63 12.33 -10.81
C GLU A 91 -8.33 13.19 -9.76
N LEU A 92 -8.17 14.50 -9.89
CA LEU A 92 -8.83 15.49 -9.04
C LEU A 92 -10.20 15.83 -9.62
N LYS A 93 -11.21 15.83 -8.79
CA LYS A 93 -12.56 16.31 -9.06
C LYS A 93 -12.88 17.46 -8.12
N ASP A 94 -14.03 18.09 -8.29
CA ASP A 94 -14.42 19.28 -7.51
C ASP A 94 -14.51 18.99 -6.01
N ASP A 95 -14.95 17.79 -5.63
CA ASP A 95 -15.24 17.37 -4.26
C ASP A 95 -14.51 16.11 -3.79
N HIS A 96 -13.79 15.43 -4.68
CA HIS A 96 -13.07 14.20 -4.35
C HIS A 96 -11.83 13.95 -5.21
N VAL A 97 -11.03 12.97 -4.80
CA VAL A 97 -9.90 12.45 -5.56
C VAL A 97 -10.16 11.00 -5.89
N ASN A 98 -10.02 10.63 -7.16
CA ASN A 98 -10.00 9.25 -7.60
C ASN A 98 -8.56 8.74 -7.64
N LEU A 99 -8.32 7.61 -7.00
CA LEU A 99 -7.05 6.90 -7.01
C LEU A 99 -7.27 5.51 -7.62
N GLU A 100 -6.53 5.18 -8.66
CA GLU A 100 -6.56 3.86 -9.31
C GLU A 100 -5.16 3.26 -9.36
N LEU A 101 -5.01 2.05 -8.82
CA LEU A 101 -3.80 1.23 -8.97
C LEU A 101 -4.13 0.04 -9.86
N ARG A 102 -3.33 -0.16 -10.90
CA ARG A 102 -3.42 -1.33 -11.77
C ARG A 102 -2.09 -2.05 -11.77
N VAL A 103 -2.09 -3.29 -11.29
CA VAL A 103 -0.93 -4.17 -11.34
C VAL A 103 -1.11 -5.14 -12.50
N THR A 104 -0.06 -5.25 -13.29
CA THR A 104 -0.01 -6.16 -14.44
C THR A 104 1.12 -7.16 -14.22
N ALA A 105 0.80 -8.44 -14.26
CA ALA A 105 1.78 -9.50 -14.21
C ALA A 105 2.69 -9.46 -15.45
N GLY A 106 3.93 -9.92 -15.31
CA GLY A 106 4.81 -10.17 -16.43
C GLY A 106 4.43 -11.46 -17.17
N ASP A 107 5.42 -12.26 -17.55
CA ASP A 107 5.22 -13.50 -18.31
C ASP A 107 4.54 -14.61 -17.51
N HIS A 108 4.51 -14.49 -16.19
CA HIS A 108 3.98 -15.49 -15.28
C HIS A 108 2.96 -14.89 -14.31
N ALA A 109 2.05 -15.74 -13.82
CA ALA A 109 1.14 -15.37 -12.74
C ALA A 109 1.93 -14.96 -11.49
N MET A 110 1.37 -14.02 -10.72
CA MET A 110 1.97 -13.57 -9.47
C MET A 110 0.88 -13.26 -8.42
N PRO A 111 1.19 -13.38 -7.13
CA PRO A 111 0.30 -12.86 -6.10
C PRO A 111 0.35 -11.33 -6.11
N ALA A 112 -0.80 -10.68 -5.89
CA ALA A 112 -0.85 -9.24 -5.71
C ALA A 112 -1.98 -8.85 -4.75
N GLN A 113 -1.70 -7.90 -3.87
CA GLN A 113 -2.68 -7.27 -2.99
C GLN A 113 -2.28 -5.82 -2.79
N VAL A 114 -3.01 -4.90 -3.37
CA VAL A 114 -2.62 -3.49 -3.39
C VAL A 114 -3.47 -2.62 -2.49
N GLY A 115 -2.96 -1.45 -2.15
CA GLY A 115 -3.70 -0.46 -1.38
C GLY A 115 -2.95 0.86 -1.31
N TRP A 116 -3.51 1.80 -0.56
CA TRP A 116 -2.88 3.08 -0.25
C TRP A 116 -2.68 3.21 1.24
N HIS A 117 -1.63 3.93 1.61
CA HIS A 117 -1.33 4.27 3.00
C HIS A 117 -1.51 5.79 3.21
N PRO A 118 -2.72 6.25 3.47
CA PRO A 118 -2.95 7.68 3.69
C PRO A 118 -2.55 8.08 5.11
N TRP A 119 -1.87 9.22 5.22
CA TRP A 119 -1.62 9.93 6.46
C TRP A 119 -2.52 11.17 6.50
N PHE A 120 -3.69 11.02 7.09
CA PHE A 120 -4.59 12.16 7.25
C PHE A 120 -4.11 13.11 8.34
N CYS A 121 -4.30 14.42 8.11
CA CYS A 121 -4.25 15.38 9.21
C CYS A 121 -5.27 14.94 10.28
N LYS A 122 -4.86 14.90 11.55
CA LYS A 122 -5.70 14.37 12.63
C LYS A 122 -7.06 15.08 12.65
N PRO A 123 -8.15 14.41 12.29
CA PRO A 123 -9.47 15.04 12.25
C PRO A 123 -10.01 15.17 13.68
N SER A 124 -10.93 16.12 13.88
CA SER A 124 -11.67 16.26 15.13
C SER A 124 -12.68 15.12 15.33
N ARG A 125 -13.08 14.47 14.23
CA ARG A 125 -14.02 13.34 14.23
C ARG A 125 -13.74 12.42 13.06
N THR A 126 -13.74 11.12 13.31
CA THR A 126 -13.63 10.05 12.29
C THR A 126 -14.83 9.11 12.44
N SER A 127 -15.38 8.67 11.32
CA SER A 127 -16.41 7.64 11.27
C SER A 127 -15.94 6.56 10.30
N LEU A 128 -15.96 5.31 10.73
CA LEU A 128 -15.60 4.13 9.95
C LEU A 128 -16.82 3.21 9.86
N ILE A 129 -17.04 2.63 8.69
CA ILE A 129 -18.06 1.62 8.46
C ILE A 129 -17.32 0.34 8.05
N PHE A 130 -17.41 -0.68 8.88
CA PHE A 130 -16.80 -2.00 8.64
C PHE A 130 -17.58 -3.06 9.41
N GLU A 131 -17.46 -4.31 9.01
CA GLU A 131 -18.18 -5.42 9.65
C GLU A 131 -17.35 -6.06 10.76
N SER A 132 -16.06 -6.17 10.55
CA SER A 132 -15.14 -6.81 11.49
C SER A 132 -13.71 -6.31 11.30
N MET A 133 -12.82 -6.82 12.12
CA MET A 133 -11.39 -6.53 12.07
C MET A 133 -10.62 -7.85 12.05
N LEU A 134 -9.56 -7.95 11.28
CA LEU A 134 -8.63 -9.07 11.37
C LEU A 134 -7.77 -8.93 12.64
N GLN A 135 -7.77 -9.95 13.48
CA GLN A 135 -6.87 -9.97 14.63
C GLN A 135 -5.42 -9.98 14.17
N ARG A 136 -4.60 -9.13 14.77
CA ARG A 136 -3.15 -9.14 14.56
C ARG A 136 -2.44 -9.97 15.64
N ASP A 137 -1.32 -10.56 15.25
CA ASP A 137 -0.40 -11.22 16.19
C ASP A 137 0.54 -10.20 16.86
N GLU A 138 1.47 -10.70 17.68
CA GLU A 138 2.46 -9.90 18.40
C GLU A 138 3.42 -9.12 17.49
N HIS A 139 3.48 -9.47 16.19
CA HIS A 139 4.27 -8.76 15.17
C HIS A 139 3.45 -7.77 14.36
N GLY A 140 2.18 -7.60 14.68
CA GLY A 140 1.27 -6.74 13.93
C GLY A 140 0.90 -7.28 12.56
N ILE A 141 1.00 -8.60 12.36
CA ILE A 141 0.60 -9.27 11.12
C ILE A 141 -0.83 -9.77 11.27
N ALA A 142 -1.69 -9.42 10.30
CA ALA A 142 -3.07 -9.89 10.29
C ALA A 142 -3.15 -11.41 10.21
N THR A 143 -3.97 -12.01 11.07
CA THR A 143 -4.30 -13.42 11.04
C THR A 143 -5.58 -13.64 10.22
N SER A 144 -5.96 -14.90 10.00
CA SER A 144 -7.25 -15.21 9.36
C SER A 144 -8.46 -15.08 10.30
N ARG A 145 -8.25 -14.70 11.56
CA ARG A 145 -9.31 -14.59 12.56
C ARG A 145 -9.94 -13.21 12.53
N CYS A 146 -11.24 -13.15 12.21
CA CYS A 146 -12.05 -11.94 12.36
C CYS A 146 -12.52 -11.78 13.80
N VAL A 147 -12.51 -10.56 14.29
CA VAL A 147 -13.03 -10.18 15.61
C VAL A 147 -13.92 -8.95 15.47
N GLN A 148 -14.93 -8.84 16.34
CA GLN A 148 -15.73 -7.63 16.44
C GLN A 148 -14.97 -6.56 17.20
N THR A 149 -15.11 -5.31 16.81
CA THR A 149 -14.49 -4.16 17.47
C THR A 149 -15.39 -2.94 17.36
N ASP A 150 -15.24 -2.01 18.28
CA ASP A 150 -15.87 -0.69 18.24
C ASP A 150 -15.03 0.35 17.49
N ALA A 151 -13.91 -0.05 16.94
CA ALA A 151 -12.91 0.80 16.26
C ALA A 151 -12.37 1.96 17.12
N THR A 152 -12.46 1.86 18.44
CA THR A 152 -11.94 2.89 19.34
C THR A 152 -10.46 2.68 19.59
N ASN A 153 -9.63 3.68 19.24
CA ASN A 153 -8.18 3.66 19.43
C ASN A 153 -7.46 2.46 18.79
N VAL A 154 -7.92 2.04 17.63
CA VAL A 154 -7.31 0.96 16.86
C VAL A 154 -6.67 1.49 15.58
N ASP A 155 -5.57 0.86 15.21
CA ASP A 155 -4.85 1.03 13.94
C ASP A 155 -4.69 -0.36 13.33
N ASP A 156 -5.69 -0.82 12.59
CA ASP A 156 -5.86 -2.22 12.25
C ASP A 156 -6.42 -2.47 10.85
N CYS A 157 -6.51 -3.76 10.49
CA CYS A 157 -7.07 -4.24 9.23
C CYS A 157 -8.57 -4.46 9.38
N PHE A 158 -9.38 -3.52 8.92
CA PHE A 158 -10.84 -3.62 8.89
C PHE A 158 -11.33 -4.34 7.64
N VAL A 159 -12.46 -5.04 7.76
CA VAL A 159 -13.11 -5.82 6.70
C VAL A 159 -14.57 -5.40 6.56
#